data_916a6e50f1690e9cbdf01fe198e343d0
#
_entry.id   916a6e50f1690e9cbdf01fe198e343d0
#
_cell.length_a   1.000
_cell.length_b   1.000
_cell.length_c   1.000
_cell.angle_alpha   90.00
_cell.angle_beta   90.00
_cell.angle_gamma   90.00
#
_symmetry.space_group_name_H-M   'P 1'
#
loop_
_entity.id
_entity.type
_entity.pdbx_description
1 polymer ?
#
loop_
_entity_poly.entity_id
_entity_poly.type
_entity_poly.pdbx_seq_one_letter_code
_entity_poly.pdbx_strand_id
1 'polypeptide(L)'
;MKKLPIFLTALSILTSTVSLTGCSKTVKPGDVQGYDEGEQYISMWVHTIEDTPEGEAYKESVERFNEKYDGTYFADIEFIPRNDSGGGYSDKINASVMSGDLPDVITVDGPNISAYAANGIIQPLAELSEEEKSAYLDSILDQGTIDGKLYALGAMESSVGLYY
;
A
#
# COMPACT_ATOMS: atom_id res chain seq x y z
N MET A 1 -55.22 -33.43 48.14
CA MET A 1 -54.85 -33.03 46.77
C MET A 1 -53.76 -31.97 46.90
N LYS A 2 -52.50 -32.41 46.78
CA LYS A 2 -51.31 -31.53 46.93
C LYS A 2 -50.87 -31.03 45.57
N LYS A 3 -50.87 -29.71 45.39
CA LYS A 3 -50.40 -29.05 44.19
C LYS A 3 -48.85 -28.92 44.25
N LEU A 4 -48.16 -29.47 43.27
CA LEU A 4 -46.70 -29.41 43.08
C LEU A 4 -46.38 -28.15 42.31
N PRO A 5 -45.44 -27.29 42.73
CA PRO A 5 -45.00 -26.14 41.93
C PRO A 5 -43.95 -26.58 40.92
N ILE A 6 -44.19 -26.22 39.68
CA ILE A 6 -43.24 -26.37 38.54
C ILE A 6 -42.16 -25.28 38.67
N PHE A 7 -40.92 -25.68 38.95
CA PHE A 7 -39.75 -24.81 38.88
C PHE A 7 -39.32 -24.69 37.43
N LEU A 8 -39.50 -23.50 36.85
CA LEU A 8 -39.01 -23.15 35.53
C LEU A 8 -37.54 -22.68 35.68
N THR A 9 -36.58 -23.56 35.43
CA THR A 9 -35.17 -23.19 35.36
C THR A 9 -34.90 -22.54 34.01
N ALA A 10 -34.74 -21.22 34.02
CA ALA A 10 -34.25 -20.48 32.84
C ALA A 10 -32.77 -20.77 32.65
N LEU A 11 -32.44 -21.53 31.62
CA LEU A 11 -31.07 -21.78 31.17
C LEU A 11 -30.63 -20.57 30.31
N SER A 12 -29.90 -19.63 30.93
CA SER A 12 -29.29 -18.50 30.24
C SER A 12 -28.08 -19.01 29.46
N ILE A 13 -28.25 -19.13 28.13
CA ILE A 13 -27.16 -19.38 27.19
C ILE A 13 -26.39 -18.08 27.04
N LEU A 14 -25.23 -18.02 27.67
CA LEU A 14 -24.27 -16.95 27.51
C LEU A 14 -23.56 -17.14 26.15
N THR A 15 -24.06 -16.52 25.07
CA THR A 15 -23.37 -16.45 23.78
C THR A 15 -22.22 -15.48 23.92
N SER A 16 -21.03 -16.00 24.22
CA SER A 16 -19.79 -15.27 24.09
C SER A 16 -19.49 -15.10 22.59
N THR A 17 -19.80 -13.92 22.06
CA THR A 17 -19.31 -13.48 20.76
C THR A 17 -17.81 -13.26 20.87
N VAL A 18 -17.02 -14.24 20.43
CA VAL A 18 -15.58 -14.04 20.18
C VAL A 18 -15.47 -13.12 19.00
N SER A 19 -15.26 -11.83 19.25
CA SER A 19 -14.84 -10.87 18.24
C SER A 19 -13.43 -11.25 17.82
N LEU A 20 -13.27 -11.92 16.67
CA LEU A 20 -11.99 -12.02 16.00
C LEU A 20 -11.66 -10.61 15.45
N THR A 21 -11.08 -9.77 16.31
CA THR A 21 -10.36 -8.60 15.87
C THR A 21 -9.08 -9.09 15.22
N GLY A 22 -9.14 -9.35 13.93
CA GLY A 22 -7.94 -9.41 13.09
C GLY A 22 -7.25 -8.05 13.23
N CYS A 23 -6.09 -8.02 13.88
CA CYS A 23 -5.25 -6.83 13.94
C CYS A 23 -4.63 -6.59 12.55
N SER A 24 -5.39 -6.03 11.63
CA SER A 24 -4.84 -5.14 10.64
C SER A 24 -4.72 -3.79 11.33
N LYS A 25 -3.51 -3.44 11.75
CA LYS A 25 -3.22 -2.07 12.17
C LYS A 25 -3.18 -1.22 10.91
N THR A 26 -4.33 -0.79 10.44
CA THR A 26 -4.40 0.37 9.57
C THR A 26 -3.89 1.53 10.43
N VAL A 27 -2.71 2.06 10.11
CA VAL A 27 -2.18 3.25 10.78
C VAL A 27 -3.19 4.36 10.50
N LYS A 28 -3.77 4.92 11.56
CA LYS A 28 -4.69 6.05 11.37
C LYS A 28 -3.84 7.31 11.21
N PRO A 29 -4.21 8.23 10.32
CA PRO A 29 -3.47 9.46 10.12
C PRO A 29 -3.11 10.19 11.43
N GLY A 30 -4.01 10.23 12.40
CA GLY A 30 -3.77 10.87 13.70
C GLY A 30 -2.74 10.20 14.62
N ASP A 31 -2.25 9.01 14.26
CA ASP A 31 -1.19 8.30 15.00
C ASP A 31 0.20 8.49 14.36
N VAL A 32 0.28 9.26 13.25
CA VAL A 32 1.52 9.48 12.48
C VAL A 32 2.21 10.76 12.94
N GLN A 33 3.50 10.65 13.24
CA GLN A 33 4.30 11.81 13.66
C GLN A 33 4.49 12.77 12.49
N GLY A 34 4.17 14.04 12.70
CA GLY A 34 4.36 15.11 11.71
C GLY A 34 3.12 15.37 10.84
N TYR A 35 2.05 14.57 10.97
CA TYR A 35 0.79 14.82 10.29
C TYR A 35 -0.05 15.86 11.05
N ASP A 36 -0.48 16.89 10.35
CA ASP A 36 -1.39 17.93 10.89
C ASP A 36 -2.84 17.68 10.42
N GLU A 37 -3.80 17.84 11.34
CA GLU A 37 -5.22 17.75 10.98
C GLU A 37 -5.60 18.85 9.97
N GLY A 38 -5.94 18.43 8.75
CA GLY A 38 -6.30 19.33 7.64
C GLY A 38 -5.49 19.06 6.38
N GLU A 39 -4.36 18.39 6.48
CA GLU A 39 -3.62 17.89 5.33
C GLU A 39 -4.31 16.68 4.70
N GLN A 40 -4.12 16.50 3.41
CA GLN A 40 -4.51 15.28 2.74
C GLN A 40 -3.43 14.22 2.98
N TYR A 41 -3.77 13.17 3.73
CA TYR A 41 -2.89 12.05 4.02
C TYR A 41 -2.73 11.13 2.81
N ILE A 42 -1.48 10.75 2.51
CA ILE A 42 -1.10 9.85 1.42
C ILE A 42 -0.27 8.72 2.02
N SER A 43 -0.77 7.51 1.92
CA SER A 43 -0.06 6.29 2.35
C SER A 43 0.75 5.68 1.21
N MET A 44 2.01 5.31 1.49
CA MET A 44 2.91 4.71 0.51
C MET A 44 3.53 3.42 1.04
N TRP A 45 3.52 2.35 0.24
CA TRP A 45 4.25 1.11 0.54
C TRP A 45 5.40 0.90 -0.42
N VAL A 46 6.56 0.56 0.14
CA VAL A 46 7.77 0.23 -0.62
C VAL A 46 8.30 -1.14 -0.26
N HIS A 47 8.83 -1.85 -1.26
CA HIS A 47 9.28 -3.25 -1.12
C HIS A 47 10.74 -3.40 -0.70
N THR A 48 11.24 -2.48 0.12
CA THR A 48 12.63 -2.47 0.58
C THR A 48 12.74 -2.42 2.11
N ILE A 49 13.94 -2.49 2.62
CA ILE A 49 14.26 -2.34 4.04
C ILE A 49 14.66 -0.88 4.28
N GLU A 50 14.16 -0.27 5.36
CA GLU A 50 14.38 1.13 5.69
C GLU A 50 15.88 1.49 5.77
N ASP A 51 16.66 0.68 6.49
CA ASP A 51 18.09 0.92 6.73
C ASP A 51 18.99 0.45 5.56
N THR A 52 18.55 0.67 4.33
CA THR A 52 19.34 0.40 3.12
C THR A 52 19.49 1.68 2.30
N PRO A 53 20.50 1.80 1.43
CA PRO A 53 20.64 2.98 0.57
C PRO A 53 19.37 3.26 -0.28
N GLU A 54 18.66 2.21 -0.69
CA GLU A 54 17.39 2.33 -1.39
C GLU A 54 16.29 2.85 -0.46
N GLY A 55 16.18 2.31 0.76
CA GLY A 55 15.21 2.76 1.75
C GLY A 55 15.44 4.20 2.18
N GLU A 56 16.68 4.58 2.42
CA GLU A 56 17.06 5.96 2.72
C GLU A 56 16.66 6.93 1.58
N ALA A 57 16.86 6.54 0.31
CA ALA A 57 16.47 7.35 -0.84
C ALA A 57 14.94 7.57 -0.92
N TYR A 58 14.15 6.56 -0.60
CA TYR A 58 12.69 6.71 -0.51
C TYR A 58 12.29 7.63 0.64
N LYS A 59 12.89 7.44 1.83
CA LYS A 59 12.64 8.26 3.01
C LYS A 59 12.94 9.73 2.75
N GLU A 60 14.12 10.06 2.24
CA GLU A 60 14.49 11.42 1.86
C GLU A 60 13.55 12.01 0.79
N SER A 61 13.04 11.19 -0.12
CA SER A 61 12.09 11.64 -1.14
C SER A 61 10.74 12.00 -0.56
N VAL A 62 10.25 11.22 0.41
CA VAL A 62 9.02 11.51 1.15
C VAL A 62 9.20 12.74 2.05
N GLU A 63 10.33 12.88 2.74
CA GLU A 63 10.65 14.07 3.54
C GLU A 63 10.62 15.34 2.67
N ARG A 64 11.28 15.33 1.50
CA ARG A 64 11.25 16.45 0.55
C ARG A 64 9.86 16.74 0.01
N PHE A 65 9.03 15.72 -0.16
CA PHE A 65 7.63 15.89 -0.55
C PHE A 65 6.86 16.61 0.54
N ASN A 66 6.96 16.14 1.78
CA ASN A 66 6.27 16.72 2.93
C ASN A 66 6.70 18.18 3.18
N GLU A 67 8.01 18.47 3.09
CA GLU A 67 8.51 19.84 3.17
C GLU A 67 7.93 20.76 2.06
N LYS A 68 7.87 20.24 0.82
CA LYS A 68 7.38 21.01 -0.33
C LYS A 68 5.88 21.31 -0.27
N TYR A 69 5.11 20.38 0.28
CA TYR A 69 3.65 20.44 0.30
C TYR A 69 3.06 20.60 1.71
N ASP A 70 3.89 21.06 2.64
CA ASP A 70 3.52 21.35 4.03
C ASP A 70 2.18 22.12 4.12
N GLY A 71 1.31 21.69 5.03
CA GLY A 71 -0.04 22.23 5.20
C GLY A 71 -1.05 21.87 4.11
N THR A 72 -0.67 21.07 3.11
CA THR A 72 -1.58 20.64 2.03
C THR A 72 -1.66 19.13 1.90
N TYR A 73 -0.51 18.47 1.83
CA TYR A 73 -0.37 17.01 1.71
C TYR A 73 0.67 16.51 2.68
N PHE A 74 0.41 15.35 3.26
CA PHE A 74 1.38 14.62 4.06
C PHE A 74 1.46 13.18 3.56
N ALA A 75 2.65 12.75 3.14
CA ALA A 75 2.93 11.38 2.75
C ALA A 75 3.58 10.62 3.90
N ASP A 76 3.10 9.40 4.15
CA ASP A 76 3.67 8.42 5.08
C ASP A 76 4.11 7.18 4.34
N ILE A 77 5.29 6.63 4.71
CA ILE A 77 5.92 5.52 4.03
C ILE A 77 6.03 4.31 4.95
N GLU A 78 5.55 3.16 4.49
CA GLU A 78 5.74 1.87 5.15
C GLU A 78 6.71 1.00 4.35
N PHE A 79 7.77 0.55 5.02
CA PHE A 79 8.77 -0.35 4.46
C PHE A 79 8.35 -1.80 4.66
N ILE A 80 8.14 -2.53 3.57
CA ILE A 80 7.68 -3.92 3.59
C ILE A 80 8.69 -4.76 2.80
N PRO A 81 9.68 -5.32 3.46
CA PRO A 81 10.71 -6.08 2.78
C PRO A 81 10.13 -7.32 2.09
N ARG A 82 10.75 -7.71 0.99
CA ARG A 82 10.52 -9.02 0.39
C ARG A 82 11.05 -10.08 1.36
N ASN A 83 10.33 -11.17 1.52
CA ASN A 83 10.85 -12.33 2.25
C ASN A 83 11.88 -13.09 1.37
N ASP A 84 12.58 -14.07 1.96
CA ASP A 84 13.61 -14.87 1.28
C ASP A 84 13.07 -15.61 0.04
N SER A 85 11.76 -15.84 -0.05
CA SER A 85 11.08 -16.42 -1.20
C SER A 85 10.59 -15.36 -2.21
N GLY A 86 10.82 -14.07 -1.96
CA GLY A 86 10.41 -12.95 -2.82
C GLY A 86 8.93 -12.55 -2.70
N GLY A 87 8.12 -13.26 -1.88
CA GLY A 87 6.67 -13.10 -1.84
C GLY A 87 6.11 -12.08 -0.85
N GLY A 88 6.82 -11.72 0.22
CA GLY A 88 6.24 -10.98 1.36
C GLY A 88 5.50 -9.71 0.99
N TYR A 89 6.08 -8.87 0.14
CA TYR A 89 5.44 -7.64 -0.34
C TYR A 89 4.22 -7.93 -1.25
N SER A 90 4.39 -8.83 -2.23
CA SER A 90 3.31 -9.21 -3.14
C SER A 90 2.15 -9.89 -2.41
N ASP A 91 2.45 -10.71 -1.41
CA ASP A 91 1.43 -11.36 -0.58
C ASP A 91 0.62 -10.33 0.21
N LYS A 92 1.28 -9.30 0.76
CA LYS A 92 0.60 -8.20 1.46
C LYS A 92 -0.30 -7.42 0.50
N ILE A 93 0.17 -7.07 -0.70
CA ILE A 93 -0.67 -6.42 -1.71
C ILE A 93 -1.90 -7.27 -2.02
N ASN A 94 -1.72 -8.56 -2.32
CA ASN A 94 -2.84 -9.45 -2.65
C ASN A 94 -3.86 -9.56 -1.50
N ALA A 95 -3.40 -9.65 -0.25
CA ALA A 95 -4.28 -9.67 0.91
C ALA A 95 -5.05 -8.35 1.05
N SER A 96 -4.39 -7.22 0.82
CA SER A 96 -4.99 -5.89 0.91
C SER A 96 -5.97 -5.58 -0.22
N VAL A 97 -5.75 -6.13 -1.42
CA VAL A 97 -6.76 -6.10 -2.50
C VAL A 97 -8.07 -6.77 -2.06
N MET A 98 -7.96 -7.89 -1.35
CA MET A 98 -9.14 -8.64 -0.88
C MET A 98 -9.88 -7.93 0.27
N SER A 99 -9.16 -7.22 1.13
CA SER A 99 -9.74 -6.47 2.26
C SER A 99 -10.18 -5.04 1.90
N GLY A 100 -9.69 -4.50 0.79
CA GLY A 100 -9.93 -3.10 0.39
C GLY A 100 -9.02 -2.10 1.11
N ASP A 101 -7.92 -2.55 1.74
CA ASP A 101 -7.01 -1.74 2.55
C ASP A 101 -5.68 -1.47 1.81
N LEU A 102 -5.75 -1.19 0.50
CA LEU A 102 -4.58 -0.77 -0.27
C LEU A 102 -4.16 0.65 0.11
N PRO A 103 -2.84 0.95 0.11
CA PRO A 103 -2.35 2.32 0.24
C PRO A 103 -2.59 3.12 -1.06
N ASP A 104 -2.39 4.44 -0.98
CA ASP A 104 -2.56 5.33 -2.12
C ASP A 104 -1.46 5.15 -3.16
N VAL A 105 -0.25 4.81 -2.72
CA VAL A 105 0.93 4.61 -3.58
C VAL A 105 1.62 3.30 -3.24
N ILE A 106 1.99 2.52 -4.25
CA ILE A 106 2.75 1.28 -4.12
C ILE A 106 3.93 1.24 -5.08
N THR A 107 5.03 0.62 -4.67
CA THR A 107 6.05 0.20 -5.62
C THR A 107 5.63 -1.09 -6.32
N VAL A 108 5.84 -1.18 -7.61
CA VAL A 108 5.42 -2.35 -8.43
C VAL A 108 6.60 -2.81 -9.28
N ASP A 109 6.84 -4.10 -9.32
CA ASP A 109 7.78 -4.67 -10.28
C ASP A 109 7.23 -4.57 -11.70
N GLY A 110 8.06 -4.14 -12.65
CA GLY A 110 7.68 -3.94 -14.04
C GLY A 110 6.82 -5.05 -14.65
N PRO A 111 7.18 -6.34 -14.50
CA PRO A 111 6.36 -7.45 -15.01
C PRO A 111 4.93 -7.52 -14.47
N ASN A 112 4.65 -6.93 -13.30
CA ASN A 112 3.34 -6.97 -12.65
C ASN A 112 2.41 -5.82 -13.05
N ILE A 113 2.93 -4.75 -13.67
CA ILE A 113 2.17 -3.53 -14.00
C ILE A 113 0.92 -3.87 -14.82
N SER A 114 1.08 -4.64 -15.90
CA SER A 114 -0.05 -5.02 -16.78
C SER A 114 -1.14 -5.79 -16.04
N ALA A 115 -0.75 -6.74 -15.18
CA ALA A 115 -1.70 -7.53 -14.41
C ALA A 115 -2.43 -6.68 -13.37
N TYR A 116 -1.72 -5.76 -12.72
CA TYR A 116 -2.30 -4.87 -11.70
C TYR A 116 -3.24 -3.83 -12.34
N ALA A 117 -2.89 -3.29 -13.50
CA ALA A 117 -3.76 -2.40 -14.27
C ALA A 117 -5.03 -3.11 -14.73
N ALA A 118 -4.90 -4.32 -15.32
CA ALA A 118 -6.03 -5.11 -15.80
C ALA A 118 -7.02 -5.53 -14.69
N ASN A 119 -6.52 -5.74 -13.47
CA ASN A 119 -7.33 -6.10 -12.31
C ASN A 119 -7.80 -4.87 -11.49
N GLY A 120 -7.48 -3.65 -11.93
CA GLY A 120 -7.89 -2.42 -11.23
C GLY A 120 -7.21 -2.18 -9.89
N ILE A 121 -6.08 -2.85 -9.64
CA ILE A 121 -5.27 -2.68 -8.42
C ILE A 121 -4.57 -1.32 -8.47
N ILE A 122 -4.09 -0.93 -9.65
CA ILE A 122 -3.53 0.40 -9.90
C ILE A 122 -4.39 1.14 -10.92
N GLN A 123 -4.42 2.46 -10.81
CA GLN A 123 -5.20 3.35 -11.66
C GLN A 123 -4.28 4.12 -12.61
N PRO A 124 -4.78 4.59 -13.76
CA PRO A 124 -4.01 5.48 -14.61
C PRO A 124 -3.59 6.73 -13.85
N LEU A 125 -2.33 7.11 -14.01
CA LEU A 125 -1.81 8.38 -13.51
C LEU A 125 -2.40 9.55 -14.30
N ALA A 126 -2.35 10.75 -13.72
CA ALA A 126 -2.62 11.97 -14.44
C ALA A 126 -1.66 12.12 -15.64
N GLU A 127 -2.09 12.80 -16.68
CA GLU A 127 -1.25 13.07 -17.83
C GLU A 127 -0.06 13.96 -17.41
N LEU A 128 1.16 13.50 -17.70
CA LEU A 128 2.36 14.27 -17.46
C LEU A 128 2.52 15.37 -18.52
N SER A 129 2.98 16.53 -18.10
CA SER A 129 3.45 17.56 -19.02
C SER A 129 4.69 17.09 -19.81
N GLU A 130 4.98 17.73 -20.92
CA GLU A 130 6.18 17.41 -21.72
C GLU A 130 7.47 17.66 -20.93
N GLU A 131 7.49 18.62 -20.01
CA GLU A 131 8.62 18.87 -19.12
C GLU A 131 8.84 17.69 -18.16
N GLU A 132 7.76 17.18 -17.54
CA GLU A 132 7.83 16.02 -16.64
C GLU A 132 8.25 14.75 -17.39
N LYS A 133 7.71 14.51 -18.59
CA LYS A 133 8.12 13.39 -19.44
C LYS A 133 9.59 13.45 -19.80
N SER A 134 10.14 14.64 -20.05
CA SER A 134 11.55 14.82 -20.42
C SER A 134 12.56 14.43 -19.34
N ALA A 135 12.09 14.28 -18.08
CA ALA A 135 12.90 13.78 -16.96
C ALA A 135 13.08 12.25 -16.96
N TYR A 136 12.33 11.53 -17.81
CA TYR A 136 12.38 10.08 -17.92
C TYR A 136 12.93 9.64 -19.28
N LEU A 137 13.53 8.45 -19.31
CA LEU A 137 13.83 7.78 -20.57
C LEU A 137 12.54 7.24 -21.18
N ASP A 138 12.44 7.25 -22.50
CA ASP A 138 11.26 6.74 -23.23
C ASP A 138 10.95 5.27 -22.82
N SER A 139 11.99 4.43 -22.64
CA SER A 139 11.86 3.05 -22.21
C SER A 139 11.18 2.89 -20.84
N ILE A 140 11.40 3.86 -19.94
CA ILE A 140 10.78 3.88 -18.59
C ILE A 140 9.30 4.24 -18.71
N LEU A 141 8.97 5.25 -19.51
CA LEU A 141 7.58 5.64 -19.77
C LEU A 141 6.82 4.52 -20.49
N ASP A 142 7.44 3.89 -21.49
CA ASP A 142 6.85 2.76 -22.22
C ASP A 142 6.55 1.58 -21.30
N GLN A 143 7.46 1.25 -20.38
CA GLN A 143 7.26 0.16 -19.41
C GLN A 143 6.07 0.41 -18.49
N GLY A 144 5.82 1.67 -18.12
CA GLY A 144 4.68 2.07 -17.28
C GLY A 144 3.38 2.27 -18.03
N THR A 145 3.41 2.22 -19.37
CA THR A 145 2.27 2.53 -20.24
C THR A 145 1.57 1.26 -20.71
N ILE A 146 0.29 1.13 -20.42
CA ILE A 146 -0.56 0.01 -20.84
C ILE A 146 -1.76 0.59 -21.64
N ASP A 147 -1.95 0.12 -22.85
CA ASP A 147 -3.03 0.57 -23.75
C ASP A 147 -3.09 2.12 -23.91
N GLY A 148 -1.92 2.74 -23.99
CA GLY A 148 -1.78 4.19 -24.17
C GLY A 148 -2.04 5.03 -22.92
N LYS A 149 -2.18 4.42 -21.75
CA LYS A 149 -2.33 5.10 -20.46
C LYS A 149 -1.15 4.78 -19.56
N LEU A 150 -0.61 5.80 -18.92
CA LEU A 150 0.47 5.64 -17.95
C LEU A 150 -0.09 5.20 -16.60
N TYR A 151 0.39 4.09 -16.06
CA TYR A 151 -0.01 3.52 -14.76
C TYR A 151 1.11 3.55 -13.72
N ALA A 152 2.37 3.62 -14.16
CA ALA A 152 3.50 3.63 -13.27
C ALA A 152 4.65 4.47 -13.84
N LEU A 153 5.45 5.03 -12.93
CA LEU A 153 6.70 5.72 -13.26
C LEU A 153 7.86 4.91 -12.68
N GLY A 154 8.89 4.68 -13.47
CA GLY A 154 10.06 3.94 -13.02
C GLY A 154 10.88 4.74 -12.02
N ALA A 155 11.01 4.23 -10.80
CA ALA A 155 11.88 4.79 -9.78
C ALA A 155 13.32 4.24 -9.89
N MET A 156 13.45 3.00 -10.36
CA MET A 156 14.72 2.32 -10.58
C MET A 156 14.60 1.39 -11.77
N GLU A 157 15.71 1.18 -12.50
CA GLU A 157 15.80 0.23 -13.59
C GLU A 157 16.94 -0.76 -13.34
N SER A 158 16.70 -2.02 -13.67
CA SER A 158 17.72 -3.06 -13.67
C SER A 158 17.62 -3.91 -14.91
N SER A 159 18.75 -4.48 -15.35
CA SER A 159 18.80 -5.38 -16.48
C SER A 159 19.39 -6.74 -16.07
N VAL A 160 18.90 -7.80 -16.71
CA VAL A 160 19.42 -9.17 -16.55
C VAL A 160 20.20 -9.53 -17.80
N GLY A 161 21.46 -9.93 -17.62
CA GLY A 161 22.33 -10.38 -18.70
C GLY A 161 22.66 -11.85 -18.58
N LEU A 162 22.74 -12.56 -19.70
CA LEU A 162 23.29 -13.90 -19.76
C LEU A 162 24.79 -13.83 -20.06
N TYR A 163 25.60 -14.40 -19.18
CA TYR A 163 27.03 -14.52 -19.38
C TYR A 163 27.38 -15.96 -19.75
N TYR A 164 28.20 -16.16 -20.78
CA TYR A 164 28.66 -17.48 -21.28
C TYR A 164 30.16 -17.47 -21.55
#